data_426d1928a6fa4933dbd834bd021f9739
#
_entry.id   426d1928a6fa4933dbd834bd021f9739
#
_cell.length_a   1.000
_cell.length_b   1.000
_cell.length_c   1.000
_cell.angle_alpha   90.00
_cell.angle_beta   90.00
_cell.angle_gamma   90.00
#
_symmetry.space_group_name_H-M   'P 1'
#
loop_
_entity.id
_entity.type
_entity.pdbx_description
1 polymer ?
#
loop_
_entity_poly.entity_id
_entity_poly.type
_entity_poly.pdbx_seq_one_letter_code
_entity_poly.pdbx_strand_id
1 'polypeptide(L)'
;MLGHRGCRLGITLPDIYKMQIEAIFSSAIRLQQEGNPVRPEIMIPLIATKSELVYLKELLIKHIEWIFKKYQCPPFPYDIGTMIELPRACFIADQLAEEADFFSFGTNDLTQMTFGFSRDDIGKFLNDYKEKKLLTQDPFQSIDQEGVGQLMKLAIEKARQVDPTLSIGVCGEVGGDPTSIPFLQEIGVTYVSCSPYRVPAARLAVAQAALNSETTPK
;
A
#
# COMPACT_ATOMS: atom_id res chain seq x y z
N MET A 1 1.72 -6.70 14.45
CA MET A 1 2.45 -5.75 13.64
C MET A 1 3.69 -5.14 14.32
N LEU A 2 3.75 -5.03 15.64
CA LEU A 2 4.90 -4.46 16.36
C LEU A 2 6.13 -5.41 16.44
N GLY A 3 5.98 -6.65 15.98
CA GLY A 3 6.99 -7.69 16.09
C GLY A 3 8.02 -7.73 14.95
N HIS A 4 8.75 -8.82 14.91
CA HIS A 4 9.79 -9.13 13.92
C HIS A 4 9.16 -9.69 12.65
N ARG A 5 8.73 -8.82 11.74
CA ARG A 5 8.05 -9.14 10.47
C ARG A 5 8.29 -8.05 9.42
N GLY A 6 7.81 -8.27 8.20
CA GLY A 6 7.91 -7.29 7.11
C GLY A 6 9.35 -6.92 6.80
N CYS A 7 9.63 -5.64 6.61
CA CYS A 7 10.99 -5.15 6.31
C CYS A 7 12.03 -5.54 7.38
N ARG A 8 11.63 -5.61 8.65
CA ARG A 8 12.51 -6.01 9.77
C ARG A 8 13.03 -7.42 9.58
N LEU A 9 12.15 -8.34 9.14
CA LEU A 9 12.53 -9.71 8.80
C LEU A 9 13.42 -9.74 7.55
N GLY A 10 13.09 -8.95 6.53
CA GLY A 10 13.91 -8.85 5.31
C GLY A 10 15.31 -8.29 5.55
N ILE A 11 15.49 -7.44 6.57
CA ILE A 11 16.81 -6.91 6.97
C ILE A 11 17.60 -7.96 7.74
N THR A 12 16.99 -8.65 8.70
CA THR A 12 17.68 -9.58 9.60
C THR A 12 17.87 -10.98 9.00
N LEU A 13 16.98 -11.39 8.10
CA LEU A 13 17.01 -12.67 7.38
C LEU A 13 16.79 -12.42 5.87
N PRO A 14 17.74 -11.79 5.18
CA PRO A 14 17.57 -11.32 3.80
C PRO A 14 17.32 -12.45 2.79
N ASP A 15 17.71 -13.67 3.10
CA ASP A 15 17.51 -14.82 2.20
C ASP A 15 16.03 -15.17 2.02
N ILE A 16 15.16 -14.80 2.97
CA ILE A 16 13.71 -14.94 2.81
C ILE A 16 13.22 -14.03 1.67
N TYR A 17 13.63 -12.77 1.65
CA TYR A 17 13.26 -11.84 0.59
C TYR A 17 13.88 -12.23 -0.75
N LYS A 18 15.14 -12.65 -0.77
CA LYS A 18 15.79 -13.15 -2.00
C LYS A 18 15.04 -14.35 -2.58
N MET A 19 14.62 -15.30 -1.75
CA MET A 19 13.83 -16.45 -2.19
C MET A 19 12.49 -16.02 -2.81
N GLN A 20 11.78 -15.08 -2.18
CA GLN A 20 10.51 -14.56 -2.69
C GLN A 20 10.71 -13.83 -4.03
N ILE A 21 11.72 -12.99 -4.13
CA ILE A 21 12.07 -12.28 -5.37
C ILE A 21 12.46 -13.26 -6.47
N GLU A 22 13.23 -14.29 -6.16
CA GLU A 22 13.57 -15.31 -7.15
C GLU A 22 12.34 -16.05 -7.66
N ALA A 23 11.37 -16.37 -6.79
CA ALA A 23 10.11 -16.99 -7.20
C ALA A 23 9.28 -16.08 -8.12
N ILE A 24 9.19 -14.78 -7.82
CA ILE A 24 8.47 -13.80 -8.64
C ILE A 24 9.16 -13.65 -10.00
N PHE A 25 10.46 -13.37 -10.01
CA PHE A 25 11.17 -13.08 -11.25
C PHE A 25 11.37 -14.32 -12.13
N SER A 26 11.57 -15.52 -11.57
CA SER A 26 11.60 -16.75 -12.37
C SER A 26 10.26 -17.01 -13.07
N SER A 27 9.14 -16.71 -12.42
CA SER A 27 7.81 -16.81 -13.03
C SER A 27 7.59 -15.74 -14.09
N ALA A 28 8.02 -14.50 -13.84
CA ALA A 28 7.95 -13.40 -14.80
C ALA A 28 8.79 -13.68 -16.04
N ILE A 29 10.02 -14.18 -15.88
CA ILE A 29 10.91 -14.58 -16.98
C ILE A 29 10.25 -15.65 -17.86
N ARG A 30 9.63 -16.66 -17.25
CA ARG A 30 8.91 -17.69 -18.00
C ARG A 30 7.78 -17.10 -18.85
N LEU A 31 6.96 -16.22 -18.25
CA LEU A 31 5.87 -15.54 -18.96
C LEU A 31 6.40 -14.67 -20.12
N GLN A 32 7.50 -13.96 -19.93
CA GLN A 32 8.15 -13.20 -21.01
C GLN A 32 8.58 -14.12 -22.18
N GLN A 33 9.17 -15.28 -21.86
CA GLN A 33 9.58 -16.26 -22.88
C GLN A 33 8.40 -16.89 -23.63
N GLU A 34 7.25 -17.02 -22.94
CA GLU A 34 5.99 -17.49 -23.55
C GLU A 34 5.27 -16.41 -24.38
N GLY A 35 5.84 -15.19 -24.49
CA GLY A 35 5.24 -14.07 -25.23
C GLY A 35 4.17 -13.29 -24.45
N ASN A 36 4.09 -13.49 -23.13
CA ASN A 36 3.19 -12.79 -22.23
C ASN A 36 3.97 -11.78 -21.38
N PRO A 37 4.24 -10.56 -21.84
CA PRO A 37 5.04 -9.58 -21.11
C PRO A 37 4.34 -9.16 -19.83
N VAL A 38 5.09 -9.14 -18.72
CA VAL A 38 4.64 -8.70 -17.41
C VAL A 38 5.61 -7.68 -16.83
N ARG A 39 5.10 -6.79 -15.97
CA ARG A 39 5.88 -5.84 -15.18
C ARG A 39 5.63 -6.10 -13.70
N PRO A 40 6.53 -6.79 -13.00
CA PRO A 40 6.39 -7.04 -11.56
C PRO A 40 6.46 -5.74 -10.75
N GLU A 41 5.59 -5.61 -9.75
CA GLU A 41 5.64 -4.55 -8.75
C GLU A 41 5.94 -5.18 -7.38
N ILE A 42 7.06 -4.80 -6.78
CA ILE A 42 7.52 -5.32 -5.50
C ILE A 42 7.22 -4.27 -4.43
N MET A 43 6.39 -4.63 -3.45
CA MET A 43 6.00 -3.74 -2.38
C MET A 43 6.65 -4.15 -1.06
N ILE A 44 7.47 -3.28 -0.47
CA ILE A 44 8.14 -3.54 0.81
C ILE A 44 7.24 -3.03 1.95
N PRO A 45 6.81 -3.92 2.88
CA PRO A 45 5.92 -3.55 3.96
C PRO A 45 6.65 -3.02 5.19
N LEU A 46 5.92 -2.32 6.08
CA LEU A 46 6.35 -1.89 7.42
C LEU A 46 7.59 -0.95 7.44
N ILE A 47 7.83 -0.22 6.36
CA ILE A 47 8.91 0.76 6.30
C ILE A 47 8.63 1.90 7.28
N ALA A 48 9.59 2.15 8.16
CA ALA A 48 9.56 3.24 9.14
C ALA A 48 10.61 4.33 8.85
N THR A 49 11.66 4.03 8.09
CA THR A 49 12.74 4.98 7.77
C THR A 49 13.14 4.88 6.29
N LYS A 50 13.64 6.00 5.74
CA LYS A 50 14.23 6.01 4.39
C LYS A 50 15.37 4.98 4.27
N SER A 51 16.22 4.88 5.29
CA SER A 51 17.37 3.95 5.28
C SER A 51 16.96 2.47 5.22
N GLU A 52 15.83 2.08 5.82
CA GLU A 52 15.28 0.71 5.66
C GLU A 52 14.89 0.45 4.21
N LEU A 53 14.21 1.41 3.57
CA LEU A 53 13.78 1.29 2.17
C LEU A 53 14.99 1.20 1.24
N VAL A 54 15.95 2.11 1.37
CA VAL A 54 17.18 2.13 0.56
C VAL A 54 17.94 0.82 0.70
N TYR A 55 18.18 0.37 1.93
CA TYR A 55 18.90 -0.88 2.18
C TYR A 55 18.25 -2.09 1.50
N LEU A 56 16.93 -2.24 1.65
CA LEU A 56 16.21 -3.35 1.05
C LEU A 56 16.11 -3.22 -0.46
N LYS A 57 15.87 -2.02 -0.99
CA LYS A 57 15.82 -1.76 -2.44
C LYS A 57 17.14 -2.17 -3.10
N GLU A 58 18.29 -1.73 -2.56
CA GLU A 58 19.62 -2.12 -3.07
C GLU A 58 19.85 -3.64 -3.00
N LEU A 59 19.46 -4.28 -1.90
CA LEU A 59 19.58 -5.72 -1.75
C LEU A 59 18.77 -6.47 -2.82
N LEU A 60 17.53 -6.04 -3.04
CA LEU A 60 16.64 -6.65 -4.01
C LEU A 60 17.11 -6.43 -5.45
N ILE A 61 17.54 -5.21 -5.81
CA ILE A 61 18.08 -4.89 -7.14
C ILE A 61 19.27 -5.79 -7.46
N LYS A 62 20.25 -5.88 -6.57
CA LYS A 62 21.43 -6.75 -6.74
C LYS A 62 21.03 -8.22 -6.95
N HIS A 63 20.00 -8.67 -6.23
CA HIS A 63 19.52 -10.06 -6.38
C HIS A 63 18.75 -10.25 -7.69
N ILE A 64 17.94 -9.28 -8.11
CA ILE A 64 17.23 -9.29 -9.41
C ILE A 64 18.21 -9.35 -10.57
N GLU A 65 19.28 -8.54 -10.52
CA GLU A 65 20.35 -8.58 -11.55
C GLU A 65 21.02 -9.97 -11.60
N TRP A 66 21.26 -10.60 -10.46
CA TRP A 66 21.77 -11.96 -10.40
C TRP A 66 20.78 -12.96 -11.02
N ILE A 67 19.46 -12.81 -10.79
CA ILE A 67 18.43 -13.66 -11.39
C ILE A 67 18.44 -13.53 -12.91
N PHE A 68 18.46 -12.31 -13.47
CA PHE A 68 18.54 -12.12 -14.92
C PHE A 68 19.77 -12.81 -15.52
N LYS A 69 20.92 -12.72 -14.86
CA LYS A 69 22.13 -13.43 -15.29
C LYS A 69 21.98 -14.95 -15.20
N LYS A 70 21.46 -15.44 -14.07
CA LYS A 70 21.24 -16.88 -13.82
C LYS A 70 20.35 -17.53 -14.89
N TYR A 71 19.25 -16.84 -15.25
CA TYR A 71 18.28 -17.33 -16.24
C TYR A 71 18.61 -16.90 -17.69
N GLN A 72 19.73 -16.23 -17.90
CA GLN A 72 20.17 -15.72 -19.24
C GLN A 72 19.05 -14.93 -19.93
N CYS A 73 18.30 -14.14 -19.17
CA CYS A 73 17.20 -13.32 -19.67
C CYS A 73 17.61 -11.85 -19.73
N PRO A 74 17.35 -11.14 -20.83
CA PRO A 74 17.52 -9.69 -20.87
C PRO A 74 16.65 -9.01 -19.79
N PRO A 75 17.13 -7.95 -19.11
CA PRO A 75 16.34 -7.22 -18.14
C PRO A 75 15.06 -6.64 -18.75
N PHE A 76 13.97 -6.68 -18.00
CA PHE A 76 12.70 -6.05 -18.34
C PHE A 76 12.23 -5.13 -17.19
N PRO A 77 11.30 -4.20 -17.45
CA PRO A 77 10.84 -3.24 -16.43
C PRO A 77 10.17 -3.92 -15.22
N TYR A 78 10.45 -3.39 -14.05
CA TYR A 78 9.79 -3.72 -12.79
C TYR A 78 9.81 -2.47 -11.89
N ASP A 79 8.99 -2.46 -10.84
CA ASP A 79 8.92 -1.38 -9.87
C ASP A 79 9.14 -1.89 -8.45
N ILE A 80 9.78 -1.06 -7.62
CA ILE A 80 9.96 -1.34 -6.20
C ILE A 80 9.38 -0.16 -5.42
N GLY A 81 8.22 -0.38 -4.80
CA GLY A 81 7.54 0.59 -3.98
C GLY A 81 7.47 0.17 -2.51
N THR A 82 6.76 0.94 -1.73
CA THR A 82 6.58 0.67 -0.31
C THR A 82 5.13 0.80 0.14
N MET A 83 4.79 0.06 1.20
CA MET A 83 3.54 0.25 1.91
C MET A 83 3.69 1.40 2.92
N ILE A 84 2.74 2.33 2.88
CA ILE A 84 2.59 3.39 3.89
C ILE A 84 1.53 2.92 4.87
N GLU A 85 1.99 2.39 6.00
CA GLU A 85 1.11 1.75 6.98
C GLU A 85 1.51 2.05 8.44
N LEU A 86 2.55 2.86 8.62
CA LEU A 86 2.96 3.39 9.92
C LEU A 86 2.74 4.91 9.94
N PRO A 87 2.22 5.49 11.03
CA PRO A 87 2.10 6.95 11.16
C PRO A 87 3.43 7.67 10.89
N ARG A 88 4.56 7.10 11.32
CA ARG A 88 5.88 7.67 11.05
C ARG A 88 6.18 7.75 9.55
N ALA A 89 5.79 6.73 8.77
CA ALA A 89 5.98 6.74 7.32
C ALA A 89 5.19 7.88 6.65
N CYS A 90 3.99 8.19 7.15
CA CYS A 90 3.21 9.32 6.65
C CYS A 90 3.95 10.65 6.85
N PHE A 91 4.62 10.84 7.98
CA PHE A 91 5.37 12.07 8.27
C PHE A 91 6.65 12.25 7.42
N ILE A 92 7.21 11.17 6.88
CA ILE A 92 8.42 11.21 6.06
C ILE A 92 8.16 10.76 4.61
N ALA A 93 6.91 10.86 4.15
CA ALA A 93 6.50 10.38 2.84
C ALA A 93 7.25 11.07 1.68
N ASP A 94 7.66 12.33 1.85
CA ASP A 94 8.58 13.04 0.96
C ASP A 94 9.90 12.28 0.79
N GLN A 95 10.55 11.90 1.90
CA GLN A 95 11.82 11.17 1.86
C GLN A 95 11.68 9.76 1.26
N LEU A 96 10.53 9.11 1.49
CA LEU A 96 10.24 7.79 0.91
C LEU A 96 9.95 7.87 -0.59
N ALA A 97 9.31 8.96 -1.05
CA ALA A 97 8.99 9.18 -2.45
C ALA A 97 10.22 9.43 -3.33
N GLU A 98 11.35 9.86 -2.74
CA GLU A 98 12.63 9.95 -3.46
C GLU A 98 13.17 8.59 -3.89
N GLU A 99 12.72 7.50 -3.24
CA GLU A 99 13.25 6.16 -3.43
C GLU A 99 12.24 5.17 -4.00
N ALA A 100 10.95 5.33 -3.72
CA ALA A 100 9.91 4.38 -4.10
C ALA A 100 9.33 4.70 -5.47
N ASP A 101 9.11 3.68 -6.27
CA ASP A 101 8.47 3.81 -7.58
C ASP A 101 6.93 3.94 -7.48
N PHE A 102 6.35 3.53 -6.34
CA PHE A 102 4.94 3.69 -5.99
C PHE A 102 4.71 3.57 -4.48
N PHE A 103 3.55 4.05 -4.02
CA PHE A 103 3.05 3.84 -2.67
C PHE A 103 1.76 3.01 -2.66
N SER A 104 1.54 2.27 -1.57
CA SER A 104 0.24 1.69 -1.25
C SER A 104 -0.05 1.87 0.24
N PHE A 105 -1.19 2.43 0.59
CA PHE A 105 -1.61 2.52 1.99
C PHE A 105 -2.10 1.18 2.51
N GLY A 106 -1.44 0.68 3.56
CA GLY A 106 -1.89 -0.47 4.35
C GLY A 106 -2.84 -0.01 5.45
N THR A 107 -4.11 0.23 5.09
CA THR A 107 -5.07 0.88 5.99
C THR A 107 -5.34 0.12 7.27
N ASN A 108 -5.24 -1.21 7.27
CA ASN A 108 -5.42 -2.00 8.49
C ASN A 108 -4.36 -1.67 9.54
N ASP A 109 -3.09 -1.70 9.14
CA ASP A 109 -1.98 -1.45 10.04
C ASP A 109 -1.89 0.04 10.42
N LEU A 110 -2.18 0.94 9.47
CA LEU A 110 -2.24 2.37 9.76
C LEU A 110 -3.35 2.71 10.76
N THR A 111 -4.55 2.14 10.60
CA THR A 111 -5.67 2.29 11.53
C THR A 111 -5.32 1.75 12.91
N GLN A 112 -4.74 0.54 12.97
CA GLN A 112 -4.32 -0.09 14.21
C GLN A 112 -3.34 0.78 15.01
N MET A 113 -2.37 1.38 14.32
CA MET A 113 -1.36 2.23 14.96
C MET A 113 -1.90 3.61 15.34
N THR A 114 -2.84 4.14 14.56
CA THR A 114 -3.42 5.48 14.82
C THR A 114 -4.38 5.45 15.98
N PHE A 115 -5.25 4.44 16.07
CA PHE A 115 -6.18 4.25 17.19
C PHE A 115 -5.55 3.59 18.41
N GLY A 116 -4.43 2.88 18.26
CA GLY A 116 -3.91 2.00 19.31
C GLY A 116 -4.80 0.77 19.53
N PHE A 117 -5.62 0.39 18.56
CA PHE A 117 -6.49 -0.78 18.62
C PHE A 117 -5.83 -1.99 17.98
N SER A 118 -5.93 -3.14 18.65
CA SER A 118 -5.59 -4.41 18.02
C SER A 118 -6.74 -4.85 17.12
N ARG A 119 -6.45 -5.15 15.85
CA ARG A 119 -7.42 -5.70 14.90
C ARG A 119 -8.03 -7.02 15.38
N ASP A 120 -7.25 -7.81 16.12
CA ASP A 120 -7.68 -9.11 16.64
C ASP A 120 -8.55 -8.96 17.90
N ASP A 121 -8.41 -7.85 18.62
CA ASP A 121 -9.10 -7.62 19.91
C ASP A 121 -10.30 -6.65 19.82
N ILE A 122 -10.39 -5.84 18.76
CA ILE A 122 -11.45 -4.81 18.64
C ILE A 122 -12.86 -5.40 18.76
N GLY A 123 -13.08 -6.62 18.30
CA GLY A 123 -14.36 -7.32 18.41
C GLY A 123 -14.88 -7.47 19.85
N LYS A 124 -13.99 -7.38 20.84
CA LYS A 124 -14.36 -7.50 22.26
C LYS A 124 -15.07 -6.26 22.82
N PHE A 125 -14.87 -5.09 22.21
CA PHE A 125 -15.43 -3.82 22.69
C PHE A 125 -16.13 -2.97 21.64
N LEU A 126 -16.02 -3.31 20.36
CA LEU A 126 -16.59 -2.52 19.26
C LEU A 126 -18.12 -2.34 19.38
N ASN A 127 -18.84 -3.38 19.82
CA ASN A 127 -20.28 -3.30 20.00
C ASN A 127 -20.64 -2.29 21.10
N ASP A 128 -19.96 -2.32 22.25
CA ASP A 128 -20.15 -1.37 23.33
C ASP A 128 -19.88 0.07 22.89
N TYR A 129 -18.83 0.26 22.06
CA TYR A 129 -18.49 1.57 21.50
C TYR A 129 -19.58 2.09 20.55
N LYS A 130 -20.19 1.21 19.74
CA LYS A 130 -21.30 1.56 18.84
C LYS A 130 -22.58 1.88 19.64
N GLU A 131 -22.93 1.07 20.63
CA GLU A 131 -24.11 1.29 21.47
C GLU A 131 -24.02 2.62 22.24
N LYS A 132 -22.83 2.95 22.74
CA LYS A 132 -22.54 4.21 23.41
C LYS A 132 -22.29 5.39 22.46
N LYS A 133 -22.38 5.17 21.16
CA LYS A 133 -22.13 6.17 20.10
C LYS A 133 -20.73 6.81 20.16
N LEU A 134 -19.73 6.08 20.64
CA LEU A 134 -18.32 6.49 20.66
C LEU A 134 -17.65 6.27 19.32
N LEU A 135 -18.10 5.25 18.57
CA LEU A 135 -17.76 5.01 17.17
C LEU A 135 -19.05 4.79 16.38
N THR A 136 -19.14 5.38 15.21
CA THR A 136 -20.30 5.20 14.31
C THR A 136 -20.17 3.93 13.47
N GLN A 137 -18.94 3.53 13.15
CA GLN A 137 -18.62 2.38 12.30
C GLN A 137 -17.32 1.70 12.73
N ASP A 138 -17.02 0.57 12.14
CA ASP A 138 -15.77 -0.14 12.35
C ASP A 138 -14.66 0.55 11.53
N PRO A 139 -13.63 1.12 12.18
CA PRO A 139 -12.57 1.86 11.49
C PRO A 139 -11.66 0.96 10.63
N PHE A 140 -11.75 -0.37 10.75
CA PHE A 140 -11.06 -1.31 9.87
C PHE A 140 -11.84 -1.63 8.59
N GLN A 141 -13.15 -1.37 8.57
CA GLN A 141 -14.01 -1.60 7.40
C GLN A 141 -14.21 -0.35 6.57
N SER A 142 -14.44 0.78 7.22
CA SER A 142 -14.63 2.09 6.58
C SER A 142 -13.59 3.07 7.10
N ILE A 143 -13.07 3.92 6.21
CA ILE A 143 -11.96 4.83 6.55
C ILE A 143 -12.37 5.82 7.65
N ASP A 144 -11.56 5.91 8.68
CA ASP A 144 -11.59 7.02 9.63
C ASP A 144 -10.98 8.26 8.98
N GLN A 145 -11.84 9.20 8.56
CA GLN A 145 -11.39 10.40 7.84
C GLN A 145 -10.72 11.42 8.75
N GLU A 146 -11.05 11.42 10.07
CA GLU A 146 -10.56 12.42 11.03
C GLU A 146 -9.12 12.16 11.47
N GLY A 147 -8.73 10.90 11.65
CA GLY A 147 -7.39 10.50 12.07
C GLY A 147 -6.58 9.89 10.94
N VAL A 148 -6.95 8.67 10.54
CA VAL A 148 -6.24 7.90 9.49
C VAL A 148 -6.26 8.64 8.17
N GLY A 149 -7.40 9.21 7.79
CA GLY A 149 -7.55 9.98 6.54
C GLY A 149 -6.67 11.22 6.50
N GLN A 150 -6.48 11.91 7.63
CA GLN A 150 -5.57 13.05 7.71
C GLN A 150 -4.10 12.64 7.53
N LEU A 151 -3.71 11.50 8.11
CA LEU A 151 -2.36 10.95 7.89
C LEU A 151 -2.13 10.57 6.43
N MET A 152 -3.13 9.96 5.77
CA MET A 152 -3.06 9.63 4.35
C MET A 152 -2.93 10.89 3.50
N LYS A 153 -3.75 11.91 3.76
CA LYS A 153 -3.70 13.20 3.04
C LYS A 153 -2.33 13.85 3.18
N LEU A 154 -1.80 13.94 4.40
CA LEU A 154 -0.46 14.47 4.65
C LEU A 154 0.61 13.71 3.86
N ALA A 155 0.56 12.37 3.85
CA ALA A 155 1.52 11.55 3.13
C ALA A 155 1.44 11.78 1.61
N ILE A 156 0.24 11.87 1.05
CA ILE A 156 0.02 12.14 -0.38
C ILE A 156 0.57 13.52 -0.75
N GLU A 157 0.23 14.56 0.02
CA GLU A 157 0.71 15.92 -0.21
C GLU A 157 2.24 15.99 -0.22
N LYS A 158 2.90 15.35 0.76
CA LYS A 158 4.37 15.31 0.84
C LYS A 158 4.99 14.53 -0.33
N ALA A 159 4.44 13.38 -0.67
CA ALA A 159 4.94 12.58 -1.78
C ALA A 159 4.81 13.29 -3.12
N ARG A 160 3.67 13.98 -3.37
CA ARG A 160 3.41 14.76 -4.58
C ARG A 160 4.30 15.98 -4.74
N GLN A 161 4.87 16.51 -3.66
CA GLN A 161 5.90 17.57 -3.73
C GLN A 161 7.20 17.07 -4.34
N VAL A 162 7.51 15.77 -4.21
CA VAL A 162 8.72 15.13 -4.76
C VAL A 162 8.42 14.57 -6.16
N ASP A 163 7.36 13.78 -6.28
CA ASP A 163 6.90 13.22 -7.55
C ASP A 163 5.39 13.44 -7.73
N PRO A 164 5.00 14.44 -8.54
CA PRO A 164 3.58 14.70 -8.84
C PRO A 164 2.86 13.54 -9.53
N THR A 165 3.59 12.60 -10.13
CA THR A 165 3.05 11.47 -10.91
C THR A 165 3.09 10.15 -10.15
N LEU A 166 3.64 10.11 -8.92
CA LEU A 166 3.79 8.91 -8.12
C LEU A 166 2.46 8.14 -8.04
N SER A 167 2.48 6.87 -8.39
CA SER A 167 1.30 6.00 -8.24
C SER A 167 1.05 5.73 -6.76
N ILE A 168 -0.17 6.01 -6.29
CA ILE A 168 -0.55 5.87 -4.87
C ILE A 168 -1.82 5.04 -4.76
N GLY A 169 -1.68 3.85 -4.20
CA GLY A 169 -2.77 2.91 -4.02
C GLY A 169 -3.26 2.78 -2.58
N VAL A 170 -4.36 2.06 -2.42
CA VAL A 170 -4.89 1.61 -1.14
C VAL A 170 -5.19 0.13 -1.21
N CYS A 171 -4.81 -0.61 -0.19
CA CYS A 171 -5.19 -2.01 -0.01
C CYS A 171 -5.88 -2.22 1.36
N GLY A 172 -6.44 -3.42 1.56
CA GLY A 172 -7.24 -3.74 2.71
C GLY A 172 -8.75 -3.60 2.45
N GLU A 173 -9.56 -3.74 3.49
CA GLU A 173 -11.02 -3.76 3.40
C GLU A 173 -11.59 -2.42 2.92
N VAL A 174 -10.95 -1.33 3.31
CA VAL A 174 -11.30 0.06 2.95
C VAL A 174 -11.26 0.29 1.44
N GLY A 175 -10.31 -0.35 0.71
CA GLY A 175 -10.23 -0.25 -0.75
C GLY A 175 -11.44 -0.80 -1.51
N GLY A 176 -12.23 -1.67 -0.87
CA GLY A 176 -13.48 -2.21 -1.43
C GLY A 176 -14.75 -1.65 -0.78
N ASP A 177 -14.63 -0.66 0.10
CA ASP A 177 -15.78 -0.05 0.79
C ASP A 177 -16.32 1.14 -0.01
N PRO A 178 -17.59 1.05 -0.52
CA PRO A 178 -18.20 2.12 -1.31
C PRO A 178 -18.29 3.48 -0.59
N THR A 179 -18.33 3.48 0.74
CA THR A 179 -18.44 4.72 1.53
C THR A 179 -17.09 5.43 1.68
N SER A 180 -16.00 4.69 1.59
CA SER A 180 -14.63 5.20 1.68
C SER A 180 -14.09 5.73 0.33
N ILE A 181 -14.52 5.13 -0.77
CA ILE A 181 -14.00 5.42 -2.13
C ILE A 181 -14.09 6.91 -2.50
N PRO A 182 -15.20 7.65 -2.25
CA PRO A 182 -15.25 9.08 -2.58
C PRO A 182 -14.16 9.88 -1.88
N PHE A 183 -13.91 9.62 -0.60
CA PHE A 183 -12.85 10.26 0.16
C PHE A 183 -11.46 9.90 -0.37
N LEU A 184 -11.22 8.63 -0.70
CA LEU A 184 -9.94 8.18 -1.28
C LEU A 184 -9.65 8.88 -2.61
N GLN A 185 -10.67 9.08 -3.44
CA GLN A 185 -10.56 9.82 -4.71
C GLN A 185 -10.26 11.30 -4.45
N GLU A 186 -10.95 11.93 -3.49
CA GLU A 186 -10.76 13.34 -3.11
C GLU A 186 -9.30 13.62 -2.69
N ILE A 187 -8.71 12.74 -1.87
CA ILE A 187 -7.33 12.92 -1.41
C ILE A 187 -6.26 12.54 -2.45
N GLY A 188 -6.65 12.06 -3.64
CA GLY A 188 -5.73 11.81 -4.76
C GLY A 188 -5.14 10.39 -4.81
N VAL A 189 -5.82 9.40 -4.23
CA VAL A 189 -5.49 7.98 -4.45
C VAL A 189 -5.73 7.62 -5.90
N THR A 190 -4.78 6.93 -6.55
CA THR A 190 -4.82 6.61 -7.99
C THR A 190 -5.43 5.26 -8.30
N TYR A 191 -5.35 4.31 -7.36
CA TYR A 191 -5.98 3.00 -7.51
C TYR A 191 -6.37 2.39 -6.15
N VAL A 192 -7.34 1.49 -6.18
CA VAL A 192 -7.73 0.68 -5.02
C VAL A 192 -7.58 -0.80 -5.33
N SER A 193 -7.09 -1.55 -4.36
CA SER A 193 -6.99 -3.01 -4.41
C SER A 193 -7.99 -3.59 -3.42
N CYS A 194 -8.83 -4.51 -3.89
CA CYS A 194 -9.81 -5.19 -3.05
C CYS A 194 -9.99 -6.65 -3.47
N SER A 195 -10.70 -7.44 -2.65
CA SER A 195 -10.99 -8.82 -2.99
C SER A 195 -11.80 -8.92 -4.30
N PRO A 196 -11.65 -9.97 -5.10
CA PRO A 196 -12.33 -10.13 -6.39
C PRO A 196 -13.85 -9.92 -6.31
N TYR A 197 -14.48 -10.38 -5.24
CA TYR A 197 -15.94 -10.22 -5.01
C TYR A 197 -16.38 -8.77 -4.79
N ARG A 198 -15.49 -7.88 -4.36
CA ARG A 198 -15.76 -6.46 -4.14
C ARG A 198 -15.49 -5.58 -5.37
N VAL A 199 -14.78 -6.09 -6.37
CA VAL A 199 -14.42 -5.32 -7.58
C VAL A 199 -15.63 -4.68 -8.28
N PRO A 200 -16.77 -5.38 -8.50
CA PRO A 200 -17.91 -4.74 -9.15
C PRO A 200 -18.47 -3.57 -8.34
N ALA A 201 -18.59 -3.72 -7.01
CA ALA A 201 -19.09 -2.66 -6.14
C ALA A 201 -18.11 -1.47 -6.06
N ALA A 202 -16.81 -1.75 -5.97
CA ALA A 202 -15.77 -0.72 -5.97
C ALA A 202 -15.77 0.08 -7.28
N ARG A 203 -15.86 -0.59 -8.43
CA ARG A 203 -15.96 0.09 -9.75
C ARG A 203 -17.18 0.99 -9.85
N LEU A 204 -18.33 0.52 -9.36
CA LEU A 204 -19.56 1.33 -9.34
C LEU A 204 -19.38 2.56 -8.44
N ALA A 205 -18.83 2.39 -7.24
CA ALA A 205 -18.59 3.51 -6.32
C ALA A 205 -17.61 4.54 -6.88
N VAL A 206 -16.53 4.10 -7.56
CA VAL A 206 -15.60 5.01 -8.25
C VAL A 206 -16.32 5.82 -9.33
N ALA A 207 -17.16 5.16 -10.15
CA ALA A 207 -17.92 5.85 -11.21
C ALA A 207 -18.90 6.88 -10.61
N GLN A 208 -19.61 6.50 -9.55
CA GLN A 208 -20.54 7.42 -8.86
C GLN A 208 -19.80 8.62 -8.25
N ALA A 209 -18.65 8.40 -7.61
CA ALA A 209 -17.85 9.49 -7.05
C ALA A 209 -17.34 10.44 -8.15
N ALA A 210 -16.92 9.92 -9.30
CA ALA A 210 -16.49 10.73 -10.44
C ALA A 210 -17.63 11.62 -10.97
N LEU A 211 -18.82 11.08 -11.17
CA LEU A 211 -20.00 11.83 -11.61
C LEU A 211 -20.40 12.92 -10.62
N ASN A 212 -20.33 12.64 -9.32
CA ASN A 212 -20.65 13.62 -8.28
C ASN A 212 -19.64 14.76 -8.23
N SER A 213 -18.36 14.50 -8.51
CA SER A 213 -17.30 15.52 -8.54
C SER A 213 -17.44 16.48 -9.74
N GLU A 214 -17.97 16.00 -10.88
CA GLU A 214 -18.24 16.82 -12.07
C GLU A 214 -19.47 17.71 -11.89
N THR A 215 -20.43 17.33 -11.05
CA THR A 215 -21.70 18.06 -10.84
C THR A 215 -21.61 19.11 -9.75
N THR A 216 -20.54 19.14 -8.95
CA THR A 216 -20.32 20.15 -7.90
C THR A 216 -19.45 21.28 -8.48
N PRO A 217 -19.98 22.49 -8.72
CA PRO A 217 -19.16 23.62 -9.17
C PRO A 217 -18.10 23.95 -8.11
N LYS A 218 -16.86 24.13 -8.55
CA LYS A 218 -15.75 24.62 -7.70
C LYS A 218 -15.96 26.08 -7.31
#